data_7c830d0257477d09a00d9843a540b529
#
_entry.id   7c830d0257477d09a00d9843a540b529
#
_cell.length_a   1.000
_cell.length_b   1.000
_cell.length_c   1.000
_cell.angle_alpha   90.00
_cell.angle_beta   90.00
_cell.angle_gamma   90.00
#
_symmetry.space_group_name_H-M   'P 1'
#
loop_
_entity.id
_entity.type
_entity.pdbx_description
1 polymer ?
#
loop_
_entity_poly.entity_id
_entity_poly.type
_entity_poly.pdbx_seq_one_letter_code
_entity_poly.pdbx_strand_id
1 'polypeptide(L)'
;MPAAAAERILDAAMREFAKHGFAGARVERIVSRADVSPRSLYYHFGSKRGLYDAVRERLRSQHFDDFVRGVTDEPLVDRLLSNIDVAMTPRWQQWARMLMWEALDGGADNAPYPKDTVPGDLLAIRAAQERGEIAPELDPHVLTVAFIAITFWPTMFPQSTKRLTRGMPKDELLQARKELVRTMVERLGDRAPSIAAQELPAGRGTRRGAGPVSQSCRSAARRW
;
A
#
# COMPACT_ATOMS: atom_id res chain seq x y z
N MET A 1 30.40 -0.63 -19.94
CA MET A 1 29.77 -1.84 -20.49
C MET A 1 29.16 -2.77 -19.40
N PRO A 2 29.83 -3.15 -18.28
CA PRO A 2 29.24 -4.04 -17.28
C PRO A 2 28.01 -3.43 -16.59
N ALA A 3 28.04 -2.13 -16.26
CA ALA A 3 26.93 -1.43 -15.61
C ALA A 3 25.62 -1.48 -16.42
N ALA A 4 25.69 -1.33 -17.75
CA ALA A 4 24.51 -1.40 -18.61
C ALA A 4 23.86 -2.80 -18.64
N ALA A 5 24.63 -3.87 -18.48
CA ALA A 5 24.10 -5.23 -18.39
C ALA A 5 23.40 -5.45 -17.05
N ALA A 6 24.00 -5.00 -15.94
CA ALA A 6 23.39 -5.08 -14.61
C ALA A 6 22.05 -4.35 -14.56
N GLU A 7 21.95 -3.15 -15.13
CA GLU A 7 20.70 -2.37 -15.20
C GLU A 7 19.61 -3.10 -16.00
N ARG A 8 19.94 -3.66 -17.18
CA ARG A 8 18.96 -4.44 -17.96
C ARG A 8 18.49 -5.68 -17.21
N ILE A 9 19.38 -6.35 -16.47
CA ILE A 9 19.02 -7.51 -15.64
C ILE A 9 18.07 -7.07 -14.52
N LEU A 10 18.34 -5.97 -13.81
CA LEU A 10 17.49 -5.44 -12.76
C LEU A 10 16.10 -5.06 -13.28
N ASP A 11 16.01 -4.40 -14.43
CA ASP A 11 14.73 -4.05 -15.05
C ASP A 11 13.90 -5.27 -15.46
N ALA A 12 14.56 -6.28 -16.04
CA ALA A 12 13.92 -7.54 -16.41
C ALA A 12 13.46 -8.33 -15.17
N ALA A 13 14.32 -8.38 -14.15
CA ALA A 13 14.05 -9.06 -12.89
C ALA A 13 12.88 -8.41 -12.11
N MET A 14 12.85 -7.10 -12.05
CA MET A 14 11.75 -6.35 -11.41
C MET A 14 10.39 -6.73 -12.01
N ARG A 15 10.29 -6.78 -13.35
CA ARG A 15 9.06 -7.19 -14.05
C ARG A 15 8.69 -8.65 -13.77
N GLU A 16 9.68 -9.54 -13.74
CA GLU A 16 9.48 -10.97 -13.48
C GLU A 16 9.03 -11.21 -12.05
N PHE A 17 9.70 -10.62 -11.06
CA PHE A 17 9.36 -10.75 -9.64
C PHE A 17 8.01 -10.09 -9.32
N ALA A 18 7.72 -8.91 -9.86
CA ALA A 18 6.42 -8.27 -9.67
C ALA A 18 5.26 -9.11 -10.21
N LYS A 19 5.50 -9.91 -11.26
CA LYS A 19 4.46 -10.75 -11.88
C LYS A 19 4.28 -12.09 -11.20
N HIS A 20 5.38 -12.71 -10.75
CA HIS A 20 5.39 -14.14 -10.36
C HIS A 20 5.85 -14.38 -8.91
N GLY A 21 6.19 -13.34 -8.16
CA GLY A 21 6.81 -13.45 -6.84
C GLY A 21 8.22 -14.03 -6.91
N PHE A 22 8.87 -14.18 -5.76
CA PHE A 22 10.20 -14.78 -5.70
C PHE A 22 10.18 -16.25 -6.12
N ALA A 23 9.26 -17.05 -5.61
CA ALA A 23 9.18 -18.48 -5.88
C ALA A 23 8.88 -18.77 -7.35
N GLY A 24 7.91 -18.08 -7.96
CA GLY A 24 7.45 -18.30 -9.33
C GLY A 24 8.31 -17.68 -10.44
N ALA A 25 9.21 -16.77 -10.09
CA ALA A 25 10.12 -16.14 -11.06
C ALA A 25 11.16 -17.13 -11.59
N ARG A 26 11.48 -17.04 -12.88
CA ARG A 26 12.46 -17.91 -13.56
C ARG A 26 13.61 -17.09 -14.13
N VAL A 27 14.84 -17.52 -13.79
CA VAL A 27 16.10 -16.88 -14.26
C VAL A 27 16.18 -16.87 -15.78
N GLU A 28 15.75 -17.94 -16.44
CA GLU A 28 15.75 -18.06 -17.89
C GLU A 28 14.91 -16.97 -18.56
N ARG A 29 13.76 -16.60 -17.99
CA ARG A 29 12.93 -15.51 -18.50
C ARG A 29 13.56 -14.14 -18.27
N ILE A 30 14.28 -13.97 -17.15
CA ILE A 30 14.98 -12.73 -16.84
C ILE A 30 16.12 -12.50 -17.84
N VAL A 31 16.99 -13.49 -18.03
CA VAL A 31 18.14 -13.34 -18.93
C VAL A 31 17.74 -13.19 -20.39
N SER A 32 16.68 -13.92 -20.82
CA SER A 32 16.12 -13.76 -22.17
C SER A 32 15.58 -12.34 -22.39
N ARG A 33 14.88 -11.76 -21.41
CA ARG A 33 14.36 -10.40 -21.51
C ARG A 33 15.44 -9.33 -21.42
N ALA A 34 16.48 -9.57 -20.64
CA ALA A 34 17.61 -8.67 -20.47
C ALA A 34 18.61 -8.72 -21.64
N ASP A 35 18.46 -9.69 -22.53
CA ASP A 35 19.41 -9.99 -23.61
C ASP A 35 20.84 -10.17 -23.08
N VAL A 36 20.98 -11.12 -22.12
CA VAL A 36 22.25 -11.48 -21.50
C VAL A 36 22.37 -13.00 -21.32
N SER A 37 23.56 -13.50 -21.08
CA SER A 37 23.79 -14.91 -20.71
C SER A 37 23.46 -15.15 -19.22
N PRO A 38 23.07 -16.38 -18.83
CA PRO A 38 22.91 -16.75 -17.42
C PRO A 38 24.17 -16.48 -16.60
N ARG A 39 25.34 -16.72 -17.18
CA ARG A 39 26.66 -16.47 -16.56
C ARG A 39 26.80 -14.97 -16.18
N SER A 40 26.34 -14.06 -17.04
CA SER A 40 26.37 -12.62 -16.77
C SER A 40 25.49 -12.26 -15.56
N LEU A 41 24.29 -12.84 -15.45
CA LEU A 41 23.43 -12.62 -14.30
C LEU A 41 24.09 -13.08 -12.99
N TYR A 42 24.62 -14.31 -12.97
CA TYR A 42 25.28 -14.83 -11.78
C TYR A 42 26.58 -14.10 -11.44
N TYR A 43 27.30 -13.60 -12.44
CA TYR A 43 28.47 -12.76 -12.23
C TYR A 43 28.13 -11.47 -11.46
N HIS A 44 27.00 -10.80 -11.80
CA HIS A 44 26.62 -9.54 -11.18
C HIS A 44 25.90 -9.72 -9.84
N PHE A 45 25.11 -10.77 -9.68
CA PHE A 45 24.18 -10.89 -8.54
C PHE A 45 24.37 -12.15 -7.69
N GLY A 46 25.27 -13.05 -8.09
CA GLY A 46 25.62 -14.27 -7.38
C GLY A 46 24.55 -15.36 -7.40
N SER A 47 23.29 -14.99 -7.16
CA SER A 47 22.16 -15.91 -7.07
C SER A 47 20.83 -15.24 -7.44
N LYS A 48 19.76 -16.04 -7.63
CA LYS A 48 18.40 -15.51 -7.76
C LYS A 48 18.00 -14.70 -6.52
N ARG A 49 18.44 -15.11 -5.33
CA ARG A 49 18.18 -14.37 -4.09
C ARG A 49 18.92 -13.04 -4.07
N GLY A 50 20.21 -13.01 -4.42
CA GLY A 50 20.98 -11.78 -4.50
C GLY A 50 20.41 -10.80 -5.53
N LEU A 51 19.91 -11.32 -6.68
CA LEU A 51 19.20 -10.50 -7.66
C LEU A 51 17.88 -9.93 -7.09
N TYR A 52 17.12 -10.73 -6.36
CA TYR A 52 15.89 -10.28 -5.72
C TYR A 52 16.15 -9.17 -4.68
N ASP A 53 17.16 -9.36 -3.84
CA ASP A 53 17.56 -8.38 -2.82
C ASP A 53 18.08 -7.09 -3.48
N ALA A 54 18.81 -7.17 -4.61
CA ALA A 54 19.22 -5.99 -5.37
C ALA A 54 18.03 -5.24 -6.00
N VAL A 55 17.02 -5.96 -6.50
CA VAL A 55 15.76 -5.33 -6.99
C VAL A 55 15.01 -4.63 -5.86
N ARG A 56 14.89 -5.27 -4.69
CA ARG A 56 14.27 -4.67 -3.50
C ARG A 56 14.99 -3.38 -3.09
N GLU A 57 16.32 -3.45 -2.99
CA GLU A 57 17.12 -2.28 -2.60
C GLU A 57 17.00 -1.13 -3.60
N ARG A 58 17.03 -1.43 -4.90
CA ARG A 58 16.80 -0.43 -5.94
C ARG A 58 15.42 0.21 -5.83
N LEU A 59 14.37 -0.60 -5.62
CA LEU A 59 13.02 -0.09 -5.44
C LEU A 59 12.93 0.76 -4.16
N ARG A 60 13.51 0.27 -3.07
CA ARG A 60 13.53 0.98 -1.80
C ARG A 60 14.22 2.35 -1.93
N SER A 61 15.43 2.40 -2.48
CA SER A 61 16.18 3.65 -2.64
C SER A 61 15.46 4.66 -3.54
N GLN A 62 14.78 4.18 -4.56
CA GLN A 62 14.07 5.02 -5.52
C GLN A 62 12.72 5.55 -5.00
N HIS A 63 12.08 4.83 -4.07
CA HIS A 63 10.79 5.22 -3.48
C HIS A 63 10.95 5.81 -2.08
N PHE A 64 12.08 5.52 -1.42
CA PHE A 64 12.38 6.07 -0.12
C PHE A 64 12.38 7.60 -0.14
N ASP A 65 12.98 8.20 -1.17
CA ASP A 65 13.00 9.66 -1.32
C ASP A 65 11.59 10.25 -1.52
N ASP A 66 10.69 9.54 -2.20
CA ASP A 66 9.33 9.99 -2.43
C ASP A 66 8.46 9.87 -1.16
N PHE A 67 8.72 8.85 -0.31
CA PHE A 67 7.96 8.57 0.91
C PHE A 67 8.55 9.22 2.18
N VAL A 68 9.86 9.39 2.22
CA VAL A 68 10.61 9.92 3.37
C VAL A 68 10.95 11.40 3.19
N ARG A 69 10.65 11.99 2.05
CA ARG A 69 10.73 13.44 1.89
C ARG A 69 10.03 14.07 3.07
N GLY A 70 10.86 14.63 3.94
CA GLY A 70 10.48 15.13 5.25
C GLY A 70 9.30 16.07 5.18
N VAL A 71 8.86 16.49 6.33
CA VAL A 71 7.84 17.51 6.51
C VAL A 71 8.12 18.64 5.53
N THR A 72 7.34 18.72 4.46
CA THR A 72 7.33 19.84 3.55
C THR A 72 6.27 20.81 4.07
N ASP A 73 6.46 22.13 3.88
CA ASP A 73 5.45 23.14 4.18
C ASP A 73 4.23 23.06 3.23
N GLU A 74 4.21 22.02 2.39
CA GLU A 74 3.16 21.76 1.42
C GLU A 74 1.86 21.36 2.14
N PRO A 75 0.68 21.86 1.69
CA PRO A 75 -0.61 21.45 2.22
C PRO A 75 -0.79 19.92 2.13
N LEU A 76 -1.40 19.31 3.16
CA LEU A 76 -1.61 17.86 3.20
C LEU A 76 -2.37 17.35 1.97
N VAL A 77 -3.36 18.11 1.51
CA VAL A 77 -4.16 17.74 0.34
C VAL A 77 -3.30 17.58 -0.91
N ASP A 78 -2.34 18.50 -1.17
CA ASP A 78 -1.49 18.47 -2.36
C ASP A 78 -0.56 17.24 -2.32
N ARG A 79 0.00 16.93 -1.16
CA ARG A 79 0.79 15.72 -0.95
C ARG A 79 -0.02 14.44 -1.23
N LEU A 80 -1.23 14.34 -0.69
CA LEU A 80 -2.08 13.16 -0.89
C LEU A 80 -2.50 13.00 -2.35
N LEU A 81 -2.78 14.10 -3.06
CA LEU A 81 -3.08 14.07 -4.49
C LEU A 81 -1.87 13.63 -5.31
N SER A 82 -0.67 14.12 -4.98
CA SER A 82 0.58 13.71 -5.60
C SER A 82 0.83 12.19 -5.39
N ASN A 83 0.59 11.68 -4.18
CA ASN A 83 0.71 10.26 -3.89
C ASN A 83 -0.23 9.39 -4.76
N ILE A 84 -1.46 9.87 -5.02
CA ILE A 84 -2.39 9.20 -5.93
C ILE A 84 -1.83 9.15 -7.35
N ASP A 85 -1.25 10.23 -7.88
CA ASP A 85 -0.65 10.26 -9.21
C ASP A 85 0.57 9.34 -9.32
N VAL A 86 1.44 9.37 -8.32
CA VAL A 86 2.60 8.48 -8.22
C VAL A 86 2.17 7.01 -8.19
N ALA A 87 1.11 6.67 -7.44
CA ALA A 87 0.57 5.31 -7.36
C ALA A 87 0.04 4.78 -8.70
N MET A 88 -0.28 5.65 -9.65
CA MET A 88 -0.72 5.26 -11.00
C MET A 88 0.44 4.96 -11.96
N THR A 89 1.67 5.29 -11.59
CA THR A 89 2.83 5.01 -12.45
C THR A 89 3.12 3.51 -12.54
N PRO A 90 3.60 3.02 -13.70
CA PRO A 90 3.94 1.60 -13.87
C PRO A 90 4.98 1.10 -12.86
N ARG A 91 5.90 1.97 -12.47
CA ARG A 91 6.96 1.67 -11.51
C ARG A 91 6.39 1.39 -10.12
N TRP A 92 5.50 2.26 -9.64
CA TRP A 92 4.78 2.08 -8.37
C TRP A 92 3.93 0.83 -8.35
N GLN A 93 3.24 0.54 -9.46
CA GLN A 93 2.44 -0.68 -9.58
C GLN A 93 3.29 -1.95 -9.48
N GLN A 94 4.52 -1.93 -10.00
CA GLN A 94 5.46 -3.06 -9.86
C GLN A 94 5.92 -3.22 -8.41
N TRP A 95 6.27 -2.12 -7.75
CA TRP A 95 6.67 -2.13 -6.35
C TRP A 95 5.54 -2.61 -5.43
N ALA A 96 4.33 -2.08 -5.59
CA ALA A 96 3.17 -2.52 -4.83
C ALA A 96 2.91 -4.04 -4.96
N ARG A 97 3.07 -4.59 -6.17
CA ARG A 97 2.96 -6.04 -6.39
C ARG A 97 4.05 -6.84 -5.67
N MET A 98 5.27 -6.34 -5.65
CA MET A 98 6.35 -6.99 -4.89
C MET A 98 6.06 -6.98 -3.39
N LEU A 99 5.58 -5.86 -2.84
CA LEU A 99 5.15 -5.79 -1.44
C LEU A 99 4.02 -6.78 -1.11
N MET A 100 3.07 -6.95 -2.02
CA MET A 100 1.99 -7.95 -1.84
C MET A 100 2.56 -9.38 -1.80
N TRP A 101 3.50 -9.71 -2.68
CA TRP A 101 4.17 -11.02 -2.63
C TRP A 101 4.92 -11.23 -1.33
N GLU A 102 5.64 -10.22 -0.85
CA GLU A 102 6.36 -10.28 0.44
C GLU A 102 5.42 -10.47 1.62
N ALA A 103 4.28 -9.79 1.62
CA ALA A 103 3.27 -9.95 2.66
C ALA A 103 2.66 -11.37 2.67
N LEU A 104 2.48 -11.99 1.49
CA LEU A 104 1.96 -13.35 1.35
C LEU A 104 2.99 -14.41 1.74
N ASP A 105 4.29 -14.17 1.47
CA ASP A 105 5.38 -15.10 1.81
C ASP A 105 5.70 -15.13 3.32
N GLY A 106 4.95 -14.42 4.15
CA GLY A 106 4.97 -14.53 5.63
C GLY A 106 6.17 -13.87 6.30
N GLY A 107 6.88 -12.99 5.59
CA GLY A 107 8.02 -12.26 6.13
C GLY A 107 7.59 -11.07 7.00
N ALA A 108 7.26 -11.29 8.28
CA ALA A 108 7.03 -10.19 9.23
C ALA A 108 8.26 -9.26 9.38
N ASP A 109 9.46 -9.76 9.03
CA ASP A 109 10.72 -8.99 9.00
C ASP A 109 10.96 -8.28 7.66
N ASN A 110 10.09 -8.45 6.67
CA ASN A 110 10.20 -7.85 5.35
C ASN A 110 9.44 -6.52 5.23
N ALA A 111 9.32 -5.76 6.31
CA ALA A 111 8.76 -4.42 6.23
C ALA A 111 9.54 -3.61 5.17
N PRO A 112 8.84 -2.89 4.28
CA PRO A 112 9.47 -2.13 3.19
C PRO A 112 10.38 -1.01 3.70
N TYR A 113 10.28 -0.70 4.98
CA TYR A 113 11.05 0.35 5.65
C TYR A 113 11.86 -0.22 6.80
N PRO A 114 13.04 0.35 7.12
CA PRO A 114 13.73 0.07 8.38
C PRO A 114 12.79 0.26 9.56
N LYS A 115 12.92 -0.58 10.60
CA LYS A 115 12.04 -0.58 11.79
C LYS A 115 11.94 0.80 12.48
N ASP A 116 13.01 1.59 12.37
CA ASP A 116 13.11 2.92 12.99
C ASP A 116 12.69 4.07 12.04
N THR A 117 12.20 3.76 10.85
CA THR A 117 11.78 4.80 9.88
C THR A 117 10.36 5.24 10.19
N VAL A 118 10.18 6.52 10.45
CA VAL A 118 8.85 7.13 10.54
C VAL A 118 8.35 7.41 9.12
N PRO A 119 7.19 6.87 8.71
CA PRO A 119 6.64 7.13 7.39
C PRO A 119 6.43 8.62 7.16
N GLY A 120 6.84 9.12 5.99
CA GLY A 120 6.69 10.54 5.63
C GLY A 120 5.24 11.01 5.62
N ASP A 121 4.29 10.13 5.29
CA ASP A 121 2.86 10.44 5.36
C ASP A 121 2.37 10.64 6.80
N LEU A 122 2.92 9.89 7.78
CA LEU A 122 2.63 10.12 9.19
C LEU A 122 3.15 11.48 9.67
N LEU A 123 4.38 11.84 9.24
CA LEU A 123 4.96 13.15 9.56
C LEU A 123 4.13 14.28 8.93
N ALA A 124 3.69 14.12 7.69
CA ALA A 124 2.85 15.10 6.99
C ALA A 124 1.50 15.30 7.68
N ILE A 125 0.86 14.22 8.15
CA ILE A 125 -0.41 14.32 8.89
C ILE A 125 -0.21 15.03 10.22
N ARG A 126 0.86 14.74 10.96
CA ARG A 126 1.16 15.46 12.21
C ARG A 126 1.40 16.94 11.98
N ALA A 127 2.18 17.29 10.96
CA ALA A 127 2.40 18.67 10.58
C ALA A 127 1.10 19.38 10.15
N ALA A 128 0.20 18.67 9.44
CA ALA A 128 -1.12 19.18 9.09
C ALA A 128 -2.01 19.41 10.32
N GLN A 129 -1.92 18.58 11.35
CA GLN A 129 -2.58 18.80 12.63
C GLN A 129 -2.03 20.03 13.35
N GLU A 130 -0.71 20.22 13.35
CA GLU A 130 -0.06 21.41 13.91
C GLU A 130 -0.46 22.69 13.19
N ARG A 131 -0.67 22.66 11.87
CA ARG A 131 -1.17 23.77 11.06
C ARG A 131 -2.68 23.97 11.11
N GLY A 132 -3.43 23.07 11.78
CA GLY A 132 -4.89 23.13 11.87
C GLY A 132 -5.64 22.67 10.62
N GLU A 133 -4.97 22.03 9.67
CA GLU A 133 -5.59 21.43 8.46
C GLU A 133 -6.39 20.17 8.79
N ILE A 134 -6.03 19.46 9.85
CA ILE A 134 -6.68 18.24 10.36
C ILE A 134 -6.93 18.41 11.87
N ALA A 135 -8.07 17.99 12.33
CA ALA A 135 -8.44 18.01 13.74
C ALA A 135 -7.40 17.21 14.60
N PRO A 136 -6.86 17.81 15.68
CA PRO A 136 -5.77 17.20 16.47
C PRO A 136 -6.21 15.98 17.29
N GLU A 137 -7.51 15.80 17.53
CA GLU A 137 -8.07 14.64 18.23
C GLU A 137 -8.09 13.34 17.41
N LEU A 138 -7.87 13.43 16.10
CA LEU A 138 -7.82 12.27 15.22
C LEU A 138 -6.47 11.58 15.32
N ASP A 139 -6.48 10.27 15.49
CA ASP A 139 -5.22 9.50 15.55
C ASP A 139 -4.47 9.55 14.21
N PRO A 140 -3.25 10.12 14.17
CA PRO A 140 -2.50 10.28 12.92
C PRO A 140 -2.05 8.96 12.31
N HIS A 141 -1.88 7.89 13.10
CA HIS A 141 -1.53 6.57 12.57
C HIS A 141 -2.72 5.94 11.82
N VAL A 142 -3.93 6.08 12.37
CA VAL A 142 -5.15 5.58 11.74
C VAL A 142 -5.43 6.35 10.45
N LEU A 143 -5.26 7.67 10.47
CA LEU A 143 -5.38 8.51 9.26
C LEU A 143 -4.36 8.11 8.19
N THR A 144 -3.11 7.84 8.57
CA THR A 144 -2.08 7.36 7.66
C THR A 144 -2.52 6.07 6.96
N VAL A 145 -3.01 5.09 7.71
CA VAL A 145 -3.50 3.82 7.14
C VAL A 145 -4.68 4.06 6.20
N ALA A 146 -5.63 4.93 6.56
CA ALA A 146 -6.80 5.24 5.74
C ALA A 146 -6.40 5.89 4.39
N PHE A 147 -5.52 6.88 4.40
CA PHE A 147 -5.06 7.55 3.18
C PHE A 147 -4.20 6.61 2.31
N ILE A 148 -3.34 5.78 2.90
CA ILE A 148 -2.61 4.73 2.19
C ILE A 148 -3.59 3.76 1.52
N ALA A 149 -4.64 3.35 2.20
CA ALA A 149 -5.65 2.46 1.63
C ALA A 149 -6.36 3.09 0.43
N ILE A 150 -6.80 4.35 0.52
CA ILE A 150 -7.44 5.08 -0.59
C ILE A 150 -6.48 5.19 -1.78
N THR A 151 -5.19 5.44 -1.51
CA THR A 151 -4.16 5.61 -2.53
C THR A 151 -3.86 4.30 -3.26
N PHE A 152 -3.69 3.20 -2.54
CA PHE A 152 -3.12 1.96 -3.10
C PHE A 152 -4.13 0.87 -3.42
N TRP A 153 -5.31 0.87 -2.81
CA TRP A 153 -6.32 -0.16 -3.02
C TRP A 153 -6.60 -0.46 -4.50
N PRO A 154 -6.83 0.54 -5.38
CA PRO A 154 -7.12 0.25 -6.78
C PRO A 154 -5.96 -0.40 -7.55
N THR A 155 -4.73 -0.12 -7.14
CA THR A 155 -3.52 -0.70 -7.72
C THR A 155 -3.31 -2.13 -7.25
N MET A 156 -3.55 -2.39 -5.98
CA MET A 156 -3.36 -3.70 -5.36
C MET A 156 -4.49 -4.67 -5.74
N PHE A 157 -5.73 -4.19 -5.80
CA PHE A 157 -6.93 -5.01 -6.03
C PHE A 157 -7.76 -4.52 -7.23
N PRO A 158 -7.21 -4.54 -8.47
CA PRO A 158 -7.88 -3.96 -9.64
C PRO A 158 -9.20 -4.67 -9.99
N GLN A 159 -9.29 -6.00 -9.75
CA GLN A 159 -10.51 -6.76 -10.02
C GLN A 159 -11.65 -6.39 -9.06
N SER A 160 -11.33 -6.27 -7.76
CA SER A 160 -12.29 -5.83 -6.74
C SER A 160 -12.72 -4.39 -6.99
N THR A 161 -11.78 -3.51 -7.34
CA THR A 161 -12.08 -2.12 -7.68
C THR A 161 -13.05 -2.04 -8.84
N LYS A 162 -12.79 -2.76 -9.96
CA LYS A 162 -13.70 -2.80 -11.11
C LYS A 162 -15.11 -3.25 -10.75
N ARG A 163 -15.24 -4.23 -9.85
CA ARG A 163 -16.55 -4.70 -9.38
C ARG A 163 -17.26 -3.65 -8.52
N LEU A 164 -16.56 -3.08 -7.54
CA LEU A 164 -17.12 -2.09 -6.62
C LEU A 164 -17.54 -0.80 -7.34
N THR A 165 -16.79 -0.37 -8.34
CA THR A 165 -17.08 0.83 -9.12
C THR A 165 -17.98 0.56 -10.32
N ARG A 166 -18.55 -0.64 -10.45
CA ARG A 166 -19.41 -1.05 -11.57
C ARG A 166 -18.78 -0.81 -12.96
N GLY A 167 -17.44 -0.93 -13.02
CA GLY A 167 -16.68 -0.76 -14.25
C GLY A 167 -16.42 0.69 -14.64
N MET A 168 -16.53 1.64 -13.71
CA MET A 168 -16.16 3.05 -13.93
C MET A 168 -14.83 3.18 -14.69
N PRO A 169 -14.74 4.05 -15.70
CA PRO A 169 -13.48 4.33 -16.40
C PRO A 169 -12.36 4.74 -15.48
N LYS A 170 -11.10 4.39 -15.82
CA LYS A 170 -9.95 4.65 -14.96
C LYS A 170 -9.76 6.13 -14.65
N ASP A 171 -9.93 6.98 -15.65
CA ASP A 171 -9.74 8.43 -15.50
C ASP A 171 -10.85 9.05 -14.63
N GLU A 172 -12.07 8.58 -14.77
CA GLU A 172 -13.19 8.99 -13.92
C GLU A 172 -12.97 8.55 -12.47
N LEU A 173 -12.54 7.30 -12.26
CA LEU A 173 -12.20 6.81 -10.92
C LEU A 173 -11.04 7.60 -10.29
N LEU A 174 -10.03 7.97 -11.11
CA LEU A 174 -8.91 8.78 -10.63
C LEU A 174 -9.39 10.15 -10.14
N GLN A 175 -10.22 10.83 -10.92
CA GLN A 175 -10.77 12.14 -10.55
C GLN A 175 -11.69 12.03 -9.33
N ALA A 176 -12.57 11.03 -9.27
CA ALA A 176 -13.44 10.80 -8.13
C ALA A 176 -12.67 10.56 -6.83
N ARG A 177 -11.54 9.83 -6.89
CA ARG A 177 -10.66 9.61 -5.74
C ARG A 177 -9.97 10.89 -5.28
N LYS A 178 -9.49 11.70 -6.21
CA LYS A 178 -8.87 13.00 -5.89
C LYS A 178 -9.87 13.93 -5.23
N GLU A 179 -11.09 13.97 -5.74
CA GLU A 179 -12.17 14.78 -5.16
C GLU A 179 -12.57 14.28 -3.76
N LEU A 180 -12.66 12.97 -3.59
CA LEU A 180 -12.91 12.37 -2.28
C LEU A 180 -11.83 12.79 -1.26
N VAL A 181 -10.54 12.74 -1.63
CA VAL A 181 -9.44 13.13 -0.73
C VAL A 181 -9.52 14.62 -0.37
N ARG A 182 -9.81 15.52 -1.33
CA ARG A 182 -10.03 16.94 -1.03
C ARG A 182 -11.14 17.13 -0.01
N THR A 183 -12.30 16.57 -0.30
CA THR A 183 -13.47 16.65 0.59
C THR A 183 -13.18 16.08 1.98
N MET A 184 -12.43 14.95 2.05
CA MET A 184 -12.08 14.35 3.34
C MET A 184 -11.16 15.28 4.15
N VAL A 185 -10.10 15.84 3.53
CA VAL A 185 -9.18 16.73 4.25
C VAL A 185 -9.93 17.98 4.75
N GLU A 186 -10.75 18.62 3.90
CA GLU A 186 -11.59 19.75 4.29
C GLU A 186 -12.49 19.43 5.48
N ARG A 187 -13.21 18.30 5.42
CA ARG A 187 -14.13 17.90 6.50
C ARG A 187 -13.43 17.47 7.78
N LEU A 188 -12.23 16.91 7.68
CA LEU A 188 -11.42 16.52 8.84
C LEU A 188 -10.74 17.74 9.50
N GLY A 189 -10.62 18.86 8.78
CA GLY A 189 -10.16 20.14 9.30
C GLY A 189 -11.29 20.95 9.95
N ASP A 190 -12.53 20.85 9.42
CA ASP A 190 -13.70 21.42 10.08
C ASP A 190 -13.85 20.72 11.43
N ARG A 191 -13.80 21.48 12.53
CA ARG A 191 -14.05 20.93 13.88
C ARG A 191 -15.36 20.16 13.83
N ALA A 192 -15.27 18.82 13.79
CA ALA A 192 -16.43 18.00 14.03
C ALA A 192 -17.01 18.48 15.36
N PRO A 193 -18.32 18.81 15.44
CA PRO A 193 -18.93 19.14 16.73
C PRO A 193 -18.56 17.96 17.63
N SER A 194 -17.90 18.25 18.75
CA SER A 194 -17.54 17.27 19.76
C SER A 194 -18.71 16.30 19.90
N ILE A 195 -18.48 15.03 19.49
CA ILE A 195 -19.35 13.94 19.93
C ILE A 195 -18.97 13.75 21.40
N ALA A 196 -19.17 14.82 22.16
CA ALA A 196 -19.14 14.81 23.60
C ALA A 196 -20.28 13.89 24.02
N ALA A 197 -19.89 12.70 24.48
CA ALA A 197 -20.66 11.88 25.38
C ALA A 197 -22.16 11.78 25.03
N GLN A 198 -22.50 11.09 23.93
CA GLN A 198 -23.72 10.33 23.97
C GLN A 198 -23.47 9.20 24.98
N GLU A 199 -23.79 9.50 26.25
CA GLU A 199 -23.96 8.50 27.28
C GLU A 199 -24.86 7.41 26.70
N LEU A 200 -24.28 6.25 26.43
CA LEU A 200 -25.03 5.02 26.18
C LEU A 200 -25.99 4.89 27.40
N PRO A 201 -27.29 4.87 27.20
CA PRO A 201 -28.20 4.71 28.32
C PRO A 201 -27.82 3.39 29.01
N ALA A 202 -27.50 3.50 30.29
CA ALA A 202 -27.18 2.37 31.15
C ALA A 202 -28.28 1.33 31.01
N GLY A 203 -27.98 0.24 30.34
CA GLY A 203 -28.87 -0.88 30.11
C GLY A 203 -29.37 -1.40 31.44
N ARG A 204 -30.64 -1.22 31.70
CA ARG A 204 -31.32 -1.87 32.83
C ARG A 204 -31.17 -3.36 32.67
N GLY A 205 -30.44 -3.95 33.61
CA GLY A 205 -30.31 -5.39 33.72
C GLY A 205 -31.69 -6.04 33.89
N THR A 206 -32.04 -6.85 32.90
CA THR A 206 -33.03 -7.89 33.10
C THR A 206 -32.35 -9.25 32.88
N ARG A 207 -32.01 -9.88 34.01
CA ARG A 207 -31.76 -11.33 34.04
C ARG A 207 -33.05 -12.03 33.59
N ARG A 208 -33.00 -12.77 32.48
CA ARG A 208 -33.88 -13.92 32.24
C ARG A 208 -33.26 -14.90 31.24
N GLY A 209 -33.08 -16.13 31.72
CA GLY A 209 -33.41 -17.37 31.05
C GLY A 209 -32.46 -17.86 29.95
N ALA A 210 -31.52 -18.74 30.30
CA ALA A 210 -30.86 -19.64 29.38
C ALA A 210 -31.87 -20.63 28.80
N GLY A 211 -32.17 -20.51 27.50
CA GLY A 211 -32.88 -21.53 26.71
C GLY A 211 -31.90 -22.22 25.75
N PRO A 212 -32.10 -23.52 25.43
CA PRO A 212 -31.11 -24.29 24.70
C PRO A 212 -31.04 -23.90 23.21
N VAL A 213 -29.84 -23.65 22.73
CA VAL A 213 -29.52 -23.40 21.32
C VAL A 213 -29.76 -24.63 20.48
N SER A 214 -30.71 -24.59 19.54
CA SER A 214 -31.02 -25.65 18.61
C SER A 214 -29.87 -25.87 17.60
N GLN A 215 -29.55 -27.18 17.36
CA GLN A 215 -28.50 -27.66 16.45
C GLN A 215 -28.88 -27.59 14.96
N SER A 216 -29.20 -26.45 14.39
CA SER A 216 -29.57 -26.37 12.96
C SER A 216 -28.69 -25.52 12.06
N CYS A 217 -27.49 -25.13 12.47
CA CYS A 217 -26.57 -24.30 11.64
C CYS A 217 -25.25 -24.99 11.27
N ARG A 218 -25.21 -26.29 11.04
CA ARG A 218 -23.99 -27.03 10.66
C ARG A 218 -23.97 -27.54 9.21
N SER A 219 -24.65 -26.92 8.26
CA SER A 219 -24.64 -27.45 6.89
C SER A 219 -24.28 -26.47 5.77
N ALA A 220 -23.85 -25.22 6.07
CA ALA A 220 -23.57 -24.25 5.04
C ALA A 220 -22.06 -23.94 4.78
N ALA A 221 -21.13 -24.63 5.45
CA ALA A 221 -19.70 -24.33 5.37
C ALA A 221 -18.86 -25.26 4.47
N ARG A 222 -19.46 -25.93 3.48
CA ARG A 222 -18.73 -26.81 2.55
C ARG A 222 -19.01 -26.53 1.08
N ARG A 223 -19.03 -25.31 0.65
CA ARG A 223 -18.92 -24.96 -0.79
C ARG A 223 -18.38 -23.53 -0.93
N TRP A 224 -17.07 -23.39 -0.81
CA TRP A 224 -16.25 -22.34 -1.47
C TRP A 224 -14.83 -22.86 -1.55
#